data_662833140d9b692058266914add77e89
#
_entry.id   662833140d9b692058266914add77e89
#
_cell.length_a   1.000
_cell.length_b   1.000
_cell.length_c   1.000
_cell.angle_alpha   90.00
_cell.angle_beta   90.00
_cell.angle_gamma   90.00
#
_symmetry.space_group_name_H-M   'P 1'
#
loop_
_entity.id
_entity.type
_entity.pdbx_description
1 polymer ?
#
loop_
_entity_poly.entity_id
_entity_poly.type
_entity_poly.pdbx_seq_one_letter_code
_entity_poly.pdbx_strand_id
1 'polypeptide(L)'
;PVTDNYVVAPADGRVLSTDVAPVPAELDLPAGKWRRIAIFMNVFDVHVNRAPVAGRIVDTNYHAGKFFNASLDKAAEENERQNIVMQTAAGQKVGIVQIAGLVARRILLESAVGDELAIGQQFGIIRFGSRVDLWLPADTPVLVLAGQRTVAGETVLADLSGTISEPMTARQQ
;
A
#
# COMPACT_ATOMS: atom_id res chain seq x y z
N PRO A 1 -0.22 -19.55 -8.76
CA PRO A 1 0.92 -19.16 -7.94
C PRO A 1 1.26 -17.71 -8.16
N VAL A 2 1.53 -17.03 -7.07
CA VAL A 2 1.97 -15.64 -7.12
C VAL A 2 3.40 -15.64 -7.63
N THR A 3 3.66 -14.91 -8.71
CA THR A 3 5.02 -14.72 -9.18
C THR A 3 5.70 -13.62 -8.36
N ASP A 4 7.04 -13.59 -8.37
CA ASP A 4 7.81 -12.55 -7.66
C ASP A 4 7.53 -11.13 -8.17
N ASN A 5 6.85 -10.99 -9.29
CA ASN A 5 6.51 -9.71 -9.90
C ASN A 5 5.15 -9.17 -9.48
N TYR A 6 4.30 -10.01 -8.88
CA TYR A 6 2.98 -9.57 -8.47
C TYR A 6 3.04 -8.77 -7.17
N VAL A 7 2.16 -7.78 -7.10
CA VAL A 7 1.92 -6.97 -5.90
C VAL A 7 0.60 -7.41 -5.32
N VAL A 8 0.60 -7.88 -4.07
CA VAL A 8 -0.63 -8.28 -3.38
C VAL A 8 -1.12 -7.18 -2.46
N ALA A 9 -2.40 -7.21 -2.13
CA ALA A 9 -2.99 -6.21 -1.25
C ALA A 9 -2.32 -6.24 0.14
N PRO A 10 -1.91 -5.08 0.66
CA PRO A 10 -1.35 -5.00 2.01
C PRO A 10 -2.40 -5.00 3.11
N ALA A 11 -3.68 -4.85 2.76
CA ALA A 11 -4.77 -4.73 3.72
C ALA A 11 -6.06 -5.30 3.17
N ASP A 12 -6.93 -5.76 4.08
CA ASP A 12 -8.32 -6.00 3.77
C ASP A 12 -9.03 -4.65 3.67
N GLY A 13 -9.83 -4.46 2.66
CA GLY A 13 -10.58 -3.22 2.52
C GLY A 13 -11.16 -3.01 1.15
N ARG A 14 -11.33 -1.74 0.82
CA ARG A 14 -11.89 -1.32 -0.46
C ARG A 14 -10.95 -0.34 -1.14
N VAL A 15 -10.70 -0.54 -2.41
CA VAL A 15 -9.86 0.35 -3.20
C VAL A 15 -10.57 1.70 -3.34
N LEU A 16 -9.91 2.77 -2.90
CA LEU A 16 -10.40 4.14 -3.05
C LEU A 16 -9.99 4.74 -4.39
N SER A 17 -8.73 4.49 -4.80
CA SER A 17 -8.15 5.07 -6.00
C SER A 17 -6.97 4.24 -6.51
N THR A 18 -6.69 4.39 -7.80
CA THR A 18 -5.56 3.74 -8.49
C THR A 18 -4.83 4.74 -9.39
N ASP A 19 -4.84 6.01 -9.04
CA ASP A 19 -4.32 7.10 -9.84
C ASP A 19 -2.80 7.21 -9.82
N VAL A 20 -2.26 7.99 -10.74
CA VAL A 20 -0.87 8.44 -10.72
C VAL A 20 -0.83 9.82 -10.09
N ALA A 21 0.08 10.02 -9.14
CA ALA A 21 0.19 11.26 -8.40
C ALA A 21 1.65 11.52 -8.01
N PRO A 22 1.99 12.77 -7.65
CA PRO A 22 3.31 13.05 -7.08
C PRO A 22 3.52 12.27 -5.80
N VAL A 23 4.66 11.56 -5.69
CA VAL A 23 5.00 10.85 -4.47
C VAL A 23 5.24 11.86 -3.33
N PRO A 24 4.77 11.58 -2.09
CA PRO A 24 5.05 12.45 -0.96
C PRO A 24 6.55 12.64 -0.77
N ALA A 25 6.97 13.89 -0.54
CA ALA A 25 8.39 14.22 -0.36
C ALA A 25 9.02 13.52 0.85
N GLU A 26 8.22 13.18 1.86
CA GLU A 26 8.65 12.49 3.07
C GLU A 26 8.91 10.99 2.87
N LEU A 27 8.43 10.41 1.79
CA LEU A 27 8.63 9.01 1.44
C LEU A 27 9.96 8.90 0.67
N ASP A 28 10.86 8.03 1.14
CA ASP A 28 12.20 7.87 0.57
C ASP A 28 12.17 7.15 -0.78
N LEU A 29 11.54 7.80 -1.76
CA LEU A 29 11.45 7.36 -3.15
C LEU A 29 11.90 8.50 -4.06
N PRO A 30 12.42 8.20 -5.25
CA PRO A 30 12.74 9.23 -6.24
C PRO A 30 11.56 10.17 -6.49
N ALA A 31 11.82 11.48 -6.52
CA ALA A 31 10.79 12.48 -6.80
C ALA A 31 10.14 12.25 -8.17
N GLY A 32 8.87 12.61 -8.29
CA GLY A 32 8.12 12.47 -9.52
C GLY A 32 6.76 11.81 -9.30
N LYS A 33 6.16 11.38 -10.39
CA LYS A 33 4.86 10.73 -10.35
C LYS A 33 4.99 9.23 -10.16
N TRP A 34 4.19 8.71 -9.24
CA TRP A 34 4.11 7.30 -8.92
C TRP A 34 2.66 6.82 -8.97
N ARG A 35 2.46 5.53 -9.18
CA ARG A 35 1.14 4.92 -9.11
C ARG A 35 0.74 4.76 -7.64
N ARG A 36 -0.40 5.34 -7.25
CA ARG A 36 -0.94 5.19 -5.89
C ARG A 36 -2.16 4.28 -5.91
N ILE A 37 -2.13 3.24 -5.09
CA ILE A 37 -3.30 2.41 -4.82
C ILE A 37 -3.66 2.63 -3.35
N ALA A 38 -4.80 3.27 -3.11
CA ALA A 38 -5.28 3.58 -1.76
C ALA A 38 -6.37 2.59 -1.36
N ILE A 39 -6.24 1.99 -0.17
CA ILE A 39 -7.17 0.99 0.35
C ILE A 39 -7.70 1.47 1.70
N PHE A 40 -9.03 1.62 1.80
CA PHE A 40 -9.71 2.00 3.03
C PHE A 40 -10.16 0.76 3.79
N MET A 41 -9.85 0.73 5.08
CA MET A 41 -10.20 -0.36 6.01
C MET A 41 -11.34 0.09 6.90
N ASN A 42 -12.52 -0.53 6.76
CA ASN A 42 -13.68 -0.20 7.59
C ASN A 42 -13.72 -1.06 8.87
N VAL A 43 -14.78 -0.87 9.68
CA VAL A 43 -14.90 -1.53 11.00
C VAL A 43 -14.98 -3.07 10.92
N PHE A 44 -15.33 -3.63 9.78
CA PHE A 44 -15.47 -5.09 9.60
C PHE A 44 -14.22 -5.73 9.00
N ASP A 45 -13.22 -4.95 8.62
CA ASP A 45 -12.01 -5.46 8.00
C ASP A 45 -11.00 -5.92 9.05
N VAL A 46 -10.19 -6.92 8.69
CA VAL A 46 -9.11 -7.41 9.53
C VAL A 46 -8.00 -6.36 9.58
N HIS A 47 -7.43 -6.15 10.76
CA HIS A 47 -6.50 -5.06 11.03
C HIS A 47 -5.05 -5.35 10.64
N VAL A 48 -4.74 -6.55 10.20
CA VAL A 48 -3.37 -6.97 9.87
C VAL A 48 -2.94 -6.36 8.54
N ASN A 49 -1.74 -5.82 8.50
CA ASN A 49 -1.10 -5.39 7.27
C ASN A 49 -0.03 -6.38 6.84
N ARG A 50 0.00 -6.71 5.54
CA ARG A 50 0.88 -7.70 4.96
C ARG A 50 1.75 -7.13 3.86
N ALA A 51 2.98 -7.64 3.74
CA ALA A 51 3.93 -7.19 2.75
C ALA A 51 3.36 -7.37 1.33
N PRO A 52 3.27 -6.29 0.54
CA PRO A 52 2.73 -6.35 -0.81
C PRO A 52 3.66 -7.02 -1.82
N VAL A 53 4.94 -7.07 -1.48
CA VAL A 53 6.00 -7.68 -2.29
C VAL A 53 6.96 -8.44 -1.39
N ALA A 54 7.71 -9.38 -1.96
CA ALA A 54 8.87 -9.94 -1.29
C ALA A 54 10.02 -8.93 -1.39
N GLY A 55 10.74 -8.71 -0.31
CA GLY A 55 11.86 -7.78 -0.30
C GLY A 55 12.29 -7.37 1.09
N ARG A 56 13.18 -6.38 1.11
CA ARG A 56 13.76 -5.86 2.35
C ARG A 56 13.20 -4.47 2.64
N ILE A 57 12.94 -4.19 3.90
CA ILE A 57 12.62 -2.84 4.35
C ILE A 57 13.91 -2.03 4.33
N VAL A 58 13.94 -0.95 3.54
CA VAL A 58 15.12 -0.10 3.38
C VAL A 58 14.97 1.26 4.07
N ASP A 59 13.74 1.68 4.37
CA ASP A 59 13.48 2.90 5.11
C ASP A 59 12.15 2.83 5.84
N THR A 60 12.08 3.44 7.02
CA THR A 60 10.85 3.67 7.76
C THR A 60 10.90 5.05 8.39
N ASN A 61 9.80 5.78 8.36
CA ASN A 61 9.68 7.02 9.12
C ASN A 61 8.25 7.23 9.59
N TYR A 62 8.11 7.77 10.78
CA TYR A 62 6.83 8.02 11.41
C TYR A 62 6.54 9.53 11.45
N HIS A 63 5.33 9.90 11.12
CA HIS A 63 4.85 11.28 11.20
C HIS A 63 3.64 11.37 12.12
N ALA A 64 3.79 12.10 13.22
CA ALA A 64 2.66 12.50 14.03
C ALA A 64 1.77 13.46 13.22
N GLY A 65 0.48 13.40 13.46
CA GLY A 65 -0.45 14.24 12.72
C GLY A 65 -1.85 14.21 13.30
N LYS A 66 -2.81 14.60 12.48
CA LYS A 66 -4.22 14.67 12.82
C LYS A 66 -4.91 13.31 12.63
N PHE A 67 -6.23 13.29 12.85
CA PHE A 67 -7.04 12.07 12.76
C PHE A 67 -8.33 12.37 11.99
N PHE A 68 -8.19 12.91 10.77
CA PHE A 68 -9.33 13.09 9.87
C PHE A 68 -9.86 11.74 9.38
N ASN A 69 -11.08 11.72 8.85
CA ASN A 69 -11.59 10.55 8.16
C ASN A 69 -10.60 10.11 7.08
N ALA A 70 -10.10 8.88 7.18
CA ALA A 70 -9.03 8.38 6.32
C ALA A 70 -9.44 8.23 4.84
N SER A 71 -10.74 8.22 4.53
CA SER A 71 -11.20 8.20 3.14
C SER A 71 -11.00 9.56 2.42
N LEU A 72 -10.75 10.64 3.16
CA LEU A 72 -10.52 11.96 2.59
C LEU A 72 -9.07 12.10 2.08
N ASP A 73 -8.89 12.81 0.97
CA ASP A 73 -7.56 13.02 0.38
C ASP A 73 -6.60 13.70 1.34
N LYS A 74 -7.06 14.68 2.12
CA LYS A 74 -6.22 15.40 3.09
C LYS A 74 -5.68 14.51 4.20
N ALA A 75 -6.30 13.35 4.47
CA ALA A 75 -5.80 12.42 5.47
C ALA A 75 -4.41 11.89 5.12
N ALA A 76 -4.12 11.68 3.84
CA ALA A 76 -2.82 11.22 3.38
C ALA A 76 -1.69 12.23 3.68
N GLU A 77 -2.02 13.52 3.78
CA GLU A 77 -1.05 14.59 4.00
C GLU A 77 -0.97 15.04 5.47
N GLU A 78 -2.07 14.94 6.20
CA GLU A 78 -2.19 15.55 7.52
C GLU A 78 -2.33 14.57 8.68
N ASN A 79 -2.79 13.33 8.43
CA ASN A 79 -3.00 12.37 9.50
C ASN A 79 -1.70 11.72 9.98
N GLU A 80 -1.73 11.23 11.21
CA GLU A 80 -0.69 10.35 11.73
C GLU A 80 -0.45 9.21 10.74
N ARG A 81 0.80 8.93 10.43
CA ARG A 81 1.15 7.92 9.44
C ARG A 81 2.52 7.33 9.66
N GLN A 82 2.68 6.08 9.23
CA GLN A 82 3.94 5.36 9.20
C GLN A 82 4.31 5.11 7.74
N ASN A 83 5.42 5.67 7.31
CA ASN A 83 5.97 5.47 5.98
C ASN A 83 6.96 4.31 5.98
N ILE A 84 6.88 3.46 4.97
CA ILE A 84 7.73 2.29 4.81
C ILE A 84 8.16 2.23 3.34
N VAL A 85 9.45 1.97 3.08
CA VAL A 85 9.96 1.68 1.74
C VAL A 85 10.55 0.29 1.74
N MET A 86 10.12 -0.53 0.79
CA MET A 86 10.68 -1.86 0.53
C MET A 86 11.40 -1.88 -0.80
N GLN A 87 12.44 -2.71 -0.90
CA GLN A 87 13.15 -2.95 -2.14
C GLN A 87 13.10 -4.44 -2.48
N THR A 88 12.65 -4.74 -3.69
CA THR A 88 12.60 -6.12 -4.19
C THR A 88 13.97 -6.63 -4.57
N ALA A 89 14.10 -7.95 -4.78
CA ALA A 89 15.36 -8.57 -5.24
C ALA A 89 15.82 -8.00 -6.58
N ALA A 90 14.88 -7.56 -7.44
CA ALA A 90 15.18 -6.92 -8.72
C ALA A 90 15.62 -5.44 -8.57
N GLY A 91 15.62 -4.90 -7.36
CA GLY A 91 16.03 -3.53 -7.09
C GLY A 91 14.92 -2.50 -7.20
N GLN A 92 13.69 -2.89 -7.47
CA GLN A 92 12.55 -1.97 -7.52
C GLN A 92 12.14 -1.57 -6.11
N LYS A 93 11.84 -0.29 -5.93
CA LYS A 93 11.34 0.23 -4.66
C LYS A 93 9.84 0.40 -4.70
N VAL A 94 9.18 0.09 -3.59
CA VAL A 94 7.76 0.36 -3.37
C VAL A 94 7.57 1.06 -2.04
N GLY A 95 6.61 1.97 -1.99
CA GLY A 95 6.25 2.67 -0.77
C GLY A 95 4.95 2.15 -0.19
N ILE A 96 4.89 2.09 1.12
CA ILE A 96 3.69 1.70 1.87
C ILE A 96 3.48 2.74 2.95
N VAL A 97 2.28 3.31 3.02
CA VAL A 97 1.94 4.30 4.04
C VAL A 97 0.73 3.82 4.82
N GLN A 98 0.93 3.57 6.11
CA GLN A 98 -0.15 3.30 7.04
C GLN A 98 -0.68 4.64 7.56
N ILE A 99 -1.94 4.95 7.32
CA ILE A 99 -2.55 6.24 7.64
C ILE A 99 -3.67 6.03 8.66
N ALA A 100 -3.56 6.68 9.82
CA ALA A 100 -4.59 6.66 10.86
C ALA A 100 -5.86 7.37 10.39
N GLY A 101 -7.00 7.00 10.96
CA GLY A 101 -8.29 7.63 10.70
C GLY A 101 -8.90 8.22 11.95
N LEU A 102 -10.20 8.55 11.89
CA LEU A 102 -10.93 9.16 13.01
C LEU A 102 -10.91 8.30 14.28
N VAL A 103 -11.02 7.00 14.14
CA VAL A 103 -11.11 6.04 15.24
C VAL A 103 -9.79 5.31 15.45
N ALA A 104 -9.09 4.99 14.36
CA ALA A 104 -7.84 4.26 14.39
C ALA A 104 -6.70 5.21 14.73
N ARG A 105 -6.39 5.30 16.02
CA ARG A 105 -5.36 6.21 16.54
C ARG A 105 -4.07 5.50 16.89
N ARG A 106 -3.90 4.26 16.45
CA ARG A 106 -2.70 3.50 16.73
C ARG A 106 -2.25 2.74 15.51
N ILE A 107 -1.04 3.04 15.11
CA ILE A 107 -0.32 2.34 14.05
C ILE A 107 0.79 1.56 14.73
N LEU A 108 0.88 0.26 14.45
CA LEU A 108 1.94 -0.58 14.95
C LEU A 108 2.73 -1.15 13.78
N LEU A 109 4.01 -0.82 13.73
CA LEU A 109 4.96 -1.43 12.81
C LEU A 109 5.74 -2.49 13.58
N GLU A 110 5.63 -3.74 13.16
CA GLU A 110 6.28 -4.87 13.81
C GLU A 110 7.64 -5.20 13.19
N SER A 111 7.95 -4.60 12.05
CA SER A 111 9.18 -4.84 11.30
C SER A 111 10.07 -3.61 11.29
N ALA A 112 11.34 -3.78 11.02
CA ALA A 112 12.35 -2.71 11.04
C ALA A 112 13.18 -2.70 9.77
N VAL A 113 13.90 -1.59 9.54
CA VAL A 113 14.88 -1.48 8.45
C VAL A 113 15.87 -2.63 8.52
N GLY A 114 16.10 -3.28 7.39
CA GLY A 114 16.95 -4.46 7.26
C GLY A 114 16.20 -5.78 7.27
N ASP A 115 14.93 -5.80 7.73
CA ASP A 115 14.14 -7.02 7.73
C ASP A 115 13.79 -7.46 6.31
N GLU A 116 13.95 -8.76 6.05
CA GLU A 116 13.49 -9.41 4.83
C GLU A 116 12.09 -9.96 5.06
N LEU A 117 11.17 -9.59 4.18
CA LEU A 117 9.78 -10.06 4.25
C LEU A 117 9.44 -10.90 3.02
N ALA A 118 8.78 -12.02 3.26
CA ALA A 118 8.12 -12.75 2.19
C ALA A 118 6.85 -12.00 1.77
N ILE A 119 6.43 -12.17 0.51
CA ILE A 119 5.16 -11.63 0.04
C ILE A 119 4.01 -12.16 0.92
N GLY A 120 3.12 -11.28 1.35
CA GLY A 120 2.01 -11.64 2.24
C GLY A 120 2.36 -11.78 3.71
N GLN A 121 3.63 -11.63 4.08
CA GLN A 121 4.05 -11.70 5.49
C GLN A 121 3.53 -10.49 6.26
N GLN A 122 3.01 -10.72 7.46
CA GLN A 122 2.56 -9.64 8.34
C GLN A 122 3.72 -8.72 8.72
N PHE A 123 3.53 -7.42 8.59
CA PHE A 123 4.53 -6.43 8.99
C PHE A 123 4.02 -5.42 10.01
N GLY A 124 2.73 -5.34 10.21
CA GLY A 124 2.15 -4.37 11.13
C GLY A 124 0.66 -4.55 11.32
N ILE A 125 0.12 -3.70 12.17
CA ILE A 125 -1.30 -3.66 12.50
C ILE A 125 -1.75 -2.21 12.47
N ILE A 126 -2.90 -1.95 11.88
CA ILE A 126 -3.58 -0.67 11.95
C ILE A 126 -5.07 -0.91 12.15
N ARG A 127 -5.71 -0.14 13.02
CA ARG A 127 -7.11 -0.38 13.38
C ARG A 127 -8.06 0.07 12.27
N PHE A 128 -9.31 -0.38 12.35
CA PHE A 128 -10.38 -0.05 11.41
C PHE A 128 -10.59 1.47 11.27
N GLY A 129 -11.16 1.89 10.15
CA GLY A 129 -11.34 3.30 9.82
C GLY A 129 -10.06 3.98 9.39
N SER A 130 -9.03 3.20 9.08
CA SER A 130 -7.74 3.66 8.59
C SER A 130 -7.59 3.42 7.09
N ARG A 131 -6.43 3.80 6.55
CA ARG A 131 -6.12 3.68 5.14
C ARG A 131 -4.69 3.22 4.95
N VAL A 132 -4.46 2.43 3.91
CA VAL A 132 -3.11 2.08 3.48
C VAL A 132 -2.93 2.53 2.04
N ASP A 133 -1.92 3.35 1.79
CA ASP A 133 -1.52 3.75 0.45
C ASP A 133 -0.30 2.95 0.01
N LEU A 134 -0.38 2.44 -1.20
CA LEU A 134 0.72 1.73 -1.85
C LEU A 134 1.22 2.58 -3.02
N TRP A 135 2.53 2.81 -3.05
CA TRP A 135 3.18 3.60 -4.09
C TRP A 135 4.08 2.71 -4.94
N LEU A 136 3.76 2.62 -6.22
CA LEU A 136 4.45 1.78 -7.21
C LEU A 136 5.01 2.64 -8.34
N PRO A 137 6.01 2.15 -9.10
CA PRO A 137 6.44 2.85 -10.31
C PRO A 137 5.25 3.26 -11.19
N ALA A 138 5.31 4.45 -11.77
CA ALA A 138 4.16 5.08 -12.44
C ALA A 138 3.55 4.24 -13.57
N ASP A 139 4.36 3.47 -14.26
CA ASP A 139 3.97 2.63 -15.41
C ASP A 139 3.53 1.22 -15.03
N THR A 140 3.46 0.91 -13.74
CA THR A 140 3.04 -0.42 -13.27
C THR A 140 1.59 -0.70 -13.68
N PRO A 141 1.31 -1.80 -14.38
CA PRO A 141 -0.06 -2.19 -14.70
C PRO A 141 -0.84 -2.52 -13.44
N VAL A 142 -2.02 -1.92 -13.31
CA VAL A 142 -2.93 -2.11 -12.17
C VAL A 142 -4.04 -3.08 -12.58
N LEU A 143 -4.32 -4.06 -11.73
CA LEU A 143 -5.25 -5.16 -11.99
C LEU A 143 -6.57 -5.03 -11.23
N VAL A 144 -6.78 -3.93 -10.51
CA VAL A 144 -7.98 -3.68 -9.71
C VAL A 144 -8.59 -2.33 -10.07
N LEU A 145 -9.85 -2.15 -9.71
CA LEU A 145 -10.61 -0.92 -9.90
C LEU A 145 -10.99 -0.30 -8.55
N ALA A 146 -11.19 1.02 -8.56
CA ALA A 146 -11.79 1.71 -7.42
C ALA A 146 -13.14 1.08 -7.06
N GLY A 147 -13.40 0.90 -5.77
CA GLY A 147 -14.60 0.25 -5.25
C GLY A 147 -14.47 -1.25 -5.05
N GLN A 148 -13.46 -1.89 -5.61
CA GLN A 148 -13.25 -3.32 -5.48
C GLN A 148 -12.72 -3.66 -4.08
N ARG A 149 -13.19 -4.78 -3.53
CA ARG A 149 -12.70 -5.29 -2.24
C ARG A 149 -11.36 -6.01 -2.42
N THR A 150 -10.55 -5.90 -1.38
CA THR A 150 -9.25 -6.57 -1.32
C THR A 150 -9.15 -7.46 -0.09
N VAL A 151 -8.35 -8.53 -0.21
CA VAL A 151 -7.97 -9.41 0.90
C VAL A 151 -6.46 -9.38 1.03
N ALA A 152 -5.98 -9.01 2.22
CA ALA A 152 -4.55 -8.86 2.50
C ALA A 152 -3.78 -10.14 2.17
N GLY A 153 -2.70 -10.01 1.43
CA GLY A 153 -1.85 -11.13 1.03
C GLY A 153 -2.40 -12.01 -0.08
N GLU A 154 -3.65 -11.79 -0.54
CA GLU A 154 -4.31 -12.65 -1.53
C GLU A 154 -4.67 -11.91 -2.82
N THR A 155 -5.30 -10.74 -2.73
CA THR A 155 -5.72 -9.99 -3.91
C THR A 155 -4.51 -9.45 -4.65
N VAL A 156 -4.35 -9.82 -5.92
CA VAL A 156 -3.30 -9.28 -6.78
C VAL A 156 -3.72 -7.91 -7.27
N LEU A 157 -2.94 -6.88 -6.95
CA LEU A 157 -3.23 -5.49 -7.29
C LEU A 157 -2.55 -5.04 -8.57
N ALA A 158 -1.35 -5.53 -8.85
CA ALA A 158 -0.51 -5.01 -9.92
C ALA A 158 0.59 -6.00 -10.30
N ASP A 159 1.28 -5.72 -11.39
CA ASP A 159 2.42 -6.49 -11.87
C ASP A 159 3.62 -5.56 -12.10
N LEU A 160 4.66 -5.72 -11.29
CA LEU A 160 5.89 -4.92 -11.39
C LEU A 160 6.73 -5.22 -12.63
N SER A 161 6.52 -6.35 -13.27
CA SER A 161 7.26 -6.68 -14.50
C SER A 161 6.84 -5.85 -15.71
N GLY A 162 5.64 -5.25 -15.65
CA GLY A 162 5.08 -4.52 -16.80
C GLY A 162 4.72 -5.39 -17.99
N THR A 163 4.66 -6.72 -17.82
CA THR A 163 4.42 -7.66 -18.93
C THR A 163 2.95 -7.91 -19.24
N ILE A 164 2.02 -7.47 -18.38
CA ILE A 164 0.59 -7.60 -18.63
C ILE A 164 0.16 -6.44 -19.53
N SER A 165 -0.06 -6.75 -20.81
CA SER A 165 -0.41 -5.75 -21.80
C SER A 165 -1.90 -5.38 -21.79
N GLU A 166 -2.77 -6.21 -21.21
CA GLU A 166 -4.19 -5.94 -21.09
C GLU A 166 -4.62 -6.01 -19.62
N PRO A 167 -5.27 -4.95 -19.11
CA PRO A 167 -5.81 -4.98 -17.76
C PRO A 167 -6.84 -6.10 -17.67
N MET A 168 -6.70 -6.98 -16.70
CA MET A 168 -7.71 -8.01 -16.43
C MET A 168 -9.09 -7.42 -16.16
N THR A 169 -9.13 -6.16 -15.78
CA THR A 169 -10.35 -5.39 -15.57
C THR A 169 -11.22 -5.25 -16.83
N ALA A 170 -10.61 -5.26 -18.02
CA ALA A 170 -11.38 -5.19 -19.28
C ALA A 170 -12.19 -6.46 -19.54
N ARG A 171 -11.85 -7.56 -18.90
CA ARG A 171 -12.53 -8.85 -19.07
C ARG A 171 -13.66 -9.10 -18.06
N GLN A 172 -13.78 -8.27 -17.05
CA GLN A 172 -14.81 -8.40 -16.02
C GLN A 172 -16.05 -7.56 -16.33
N GLN A 173 -16.00 -6.82 -17.39
CA GLN A 173 -17.12 -6.07 -17.90
C GLN A 173 -17.84 -6.87 -18.97
#